data_1f175dd5645ad2603d601001a962e02c
#
_entry.id   1f175dd5645ad2603d601001a962e02c
#
_cell.length_a   1.000
_cell.length_b   1.000
_cell.length_c   1.000
_cell.angle_alpha   90.00
_cell.angle_beta   90.00
_cell.angle_gamma   90.00
#
_symmetry.space_group_name_H-M   'P 1'
#
loop_
_entity.id
_entity.type
_entity.pdbx_description
1 polymer ?
#
loop_
_entity_poly.entity_id
_entity_poly.type
_entity_poly.pdbx_seq_one_letter_code
_entity_poly.pdbx_strand_id
1 'polypeptide(L)'
;MVIGSESETVEFKLSTGEKNEAIEAIAAILNKHCRGTVYFGVDDSGFVRGQQISDSTKKDISRIISNSIEPRIAPTIEVLTIEQRTIIKVSFSGHNRPYAVNGKYLIRTGTENRRMSPDELKRLIKNDDYSSKWEDEMTDYTADDLDDEALRDFYQSAKDCGRLSMKEYDRNKLLSTIDVIHDGYINNGGYALFGKNARIGLKLASYATDNKVTFTDLKLLEGNIYNLVNNALDYILNRINWRGEIGTRKRKEIPEIPEEAIREIIVNAFAHADYETVPEIEIGIHPGKVEIYNPGSFPDDLTPLDFISRNLPSYKRNRLILDVLFRSKDVEKSGTGFQRVNDFCKQQNVTWNFRKEAYGFFFEFIRTNVQINVQINVELTEAEQVIFNLIQNNDRISKAEMAIRIGKSEKTVQRIISSLMKKQVIERDGSNKTGSWKITKKHITGGKCKL
;
A
#
# COMPACT_ATOMS: atom_id res chain seq x y z
N MET A 1 49.06 10.84 5.92
CA MET A 1 47.80 10.86 6.72
C MET A 1 47.17 9.49 6.71
N VAL A 2 46.59 9.07 7.85
CA VAL A 2 45.77 7.83 7.94
C VAL A 2 44.31 8.23 7.82
N ILE A 3 43.54 7.57 6.95
CA ILE A 3 42.10 7.89 6.71
C ILE A 3 41.13 6.94 7.42
N GLY A 4 41.65 5.98 8.16
CA GLY A 4 40.84 5.00 8.89
C GLY A 4 41.44 3.60 8.88
N SER A 5 40.64 2.61 9.09
CA SER A 5 40.98 1.18 8.99
C SER A 5 39.98 0.45 8.11
N GLU A 6 40.39 -0.65 7.52
CA GLU A 6 39.47 -1.59 6.85
C GLU A 6 38.36 -2.09 7.80
N SER A 7 37.24 -2.37 7.23
CA SER A 7 36.06 -2.86 7.99
C SER A 7 35.21 -3.80 7.14
N GLU A 8 34.10 -4.21 7.65
CA GLU A 8 33.13 -5.01 6.89
C GLU A 8 32.53 -4.26 5.69
N THR A 9 32.64 -2.91 5.64
CA THR A 9 32.09 -2.06 4.57
C THR A 9 33.12 -1.20 3.87
N VAL A 10 34.37 -1.21 4.33
CA VAL A 10 35.47 -0.42 3.79
C VAL A 10 36.65 -1.30 3.46
N GLU A 11 37.18 -1.14 2.25
CA GLU A 11 38.35 -1.87 1.73
C GLU A 11 39.40 -0.87 1.20
N PHE A 12 40.69 -1.15 1.45
CA PHE A 12 41.80 -0.39 0.95
C PHE A 12 42.60 -1.19 -0.10
N LYS A 13 43.08 -0.52 -1.12
CA LYS A 13 43.95 -1.08 -2.14
C LYS A 13 45.07 -0.11 -2.46
N LEU A 14 46.28 -0.62 -2.51
CA LEU A 14 47.48 0.19 -2.72
C LEU A 14 47.44 0.91 -4.08
N SER A 15 46.89 0.27 -5.08
CA SER A 15 46.74 0.83 -6.42
C SER A 15 45.60 0.17 -7.23
N THR A 16 45.27 0.78 -8.36
CA THR A 16 44.36 0.19 -9.36
C THR A 16 44.90 -1.08 -10.03
N GLY A 17 46.17 -1.47 -9.76
CA GLY A 17 46.67 -2.80 -10.12
C GLY A 17 45.94 -3.93 -9.43
N GLU A 18 45.37 -3.70 -8.23
CA GLU A 18 44.63 -4.69 -7.38
C GLU A 18 43.13 -4.69 -7.65
N LYS A 19 42.70 -4.23 -8.84
CA LYS A 19 41.29 -4.10 -9.20
C LYS A 19 40.46 -5.39 -9.11
N ASN A 20 41.07 -6.55 -9.34
CA ASN A 20 40.37 -7.82 -9.26
C ASN A 20 40.01 -8.16 -7.82
N GLU A 21 40.90 -7.92 -6.86
CA GLU A 21 40.64 -8.09 -5.44
C GLU A 21 39.60 -7.09 -4.95
N ALA A 22 39.67 -5.85 -5.44
CA ALA A 22 38.65 -4.82 -5.15
C ALA A 22 37.28 -5.22 -5.62
N ILE A 23 37.12 -5.84 -6.80
CA ILE A 23 35.85 -6.33 -7.33
C ILE A 23 35.31 -7.48 -6.48
N GLU A 24 36.19 -8.41 -6.04
CA GLU A 24 35.79 -9.49 -5.12
C GLU A 24 35.33 -8.93 -3.76
N ALA A 25 36.01 -7.89 -3.24
CA ALA A 25 35.60 -7.21 -2.01
C ALA A 25 34.25 -6.51 -2.18
N ILE A 26 34.03 -5.80 -3.30
CA ILE A 26 32.76 -5.14 -3.61
C ILE A 26 31.60 -6.15 -3.58
N ALA A 27 31.73 -7.27 -4.29
CA ALA A 27 30.68 -8.28 -4.31
C ALA A 27 30.47 -8.93 -2.92
N ALA A 28 31.54 -9.19 -2.17
CA ALA A 28 31.46 -9.76 -0.83
C ALA A 28 30.77 -8.80 0.17
N ILE A 29 31.09 -7.52 0.08
CA ILE A 29 30.45 -6.46 0.89
C ILE A 29 28.98 -6.30 0.51
N LEU A 30 28.65 -6.27 -0.79
CA LEU A 30 27.26 -6.17 -1.26
C LEU A 30 26.42 -7.33 -0.78
N ASN A 31 26.95 -8.55 -0.80
CA ASN A 31 26.23 -9.74 -0.33
C ASN A 31 25.93 -9.73 1.17
N LYS A 32 26.64 -8.98 1.97
CA LYS A 32 26.43 -8.88 3.42
C LYS A 32 25.74 -7.56 3.82
N HIS A 33 26.21 -6.43 3.30
CA HIS A 33 25.87 -5.10 3.79
C HIS A 33 25.10 -4.24 2.77
N CYS A 34 24.94 -4.69 1.52
CA CYS A 34 24.27 -3.98 0.43
C CYS A 34 24.97 -2.68 -0.01
N ARG A 35 25.98 -2.20 0.68
CA ARG A 35 26.73 -0.96 0.36
C ARG A 35 28.12 -0.99 0.95
N GLY A 36 29.03 -0.21 0.37
CA GLY A 36 30.40 -0.08 0.88
C GLY A 36 31.23 0.91 0.10
N THR A 37 32.50 1.00 0.48
CA THR A 37 33.48 1.88 -0.15
C THR A 37 34.82 1.18 -0.33
N VAL A 38 35.42 1.32 -1.51
CA VAL A 38 36.79 0.89 -1.78
C VAL A 38 37.66 2.14 -2.07
N TYR A 39 38.82 2.20 -1.46
CA TYR A 39 39.80 3.24 -1.73
C TYR A 39 41.02 2.66 -2.45
N PHE A 40 41.42 3.27 -3.54
CA PHE A 40 42.68 2.96 -4.24
C PHE A 40 43.72 4.06 -3.98
N GLY A 41 44.95 3.69 -3.68
CA GLY A 41 46.03 4.59 -3.27
C GLY A 41 46.20 4.65 -1.75
N VAL A 42 45.66 3.68 -1.03
CA VAL A 42 45.72 3.55 0.45
C VAL A 42 46.27 2.16 0.78
N ASP A 43 47.17 2.04 1.74
CA ASP A 43 47.65 0.75 2.21
C ASP A 43 46.74 0.18 3.33
N ASP A 44 46.97 -1.10 3.70
CA ASP A 44 46.14 -1.83 4.69
C ASP A 44 46.14 -1.15 6.07
N SER A 45 47.16 -0.33 6.38
CA SER A 45 47.19 0.49 7.62
C SER A 45 46.34 1.77 7.55
N GLY A 46 45.69 2.01 6.40
CA GLY A 46 44.92 3.22 6.13
C GLY A 46 45.79 4.44 5.77
N PHE A 47 47.10 4.24 5.55
CA PHE A 47 47.99 5.36 5.20
C PHE A 47 47.89 5.68 3.70
N VAL A 48 47.64 6.95 3.39
CA VAL A 48 47.51 7.44 2.01
C VAL A 48 48.87 7.41 1.31
N ARG A 49 49.03 6.52 0.34
CA ARG A 49 50.22 6.40 -0.52
C ARG A 49 50.10 7.25 -1.78
N GLY A 50 48.86 7.39 -2.28
CA GLY A 50 48.56 8.04 -3.55
C GLY A 50 48.88 7.17 -4.77
N GLN A 51 48.32 7.53 -5.92
CA GLN A 51 48.62 6.90 -7.21
C GLN A 51 48.45 7.91 -8.36
N GLN A 52 49.02 7.57 -9.50
CA GLN A 52 48.80 8.35 -10.73
C GLN A 52 47.41 8.02 -11.29
N ILE A 53 46.66 9.05 -11.62
CA ILE A 53 45.27 8.91 -12.12
C ILE A 53 45.16 9.66 -13.44
N SER A 54 44.66 8.99 -14.47
CA SER A 54 44.35 9.57 -15.78
C SER A 54 42.82 9.54 -15.97
N ASP A 55 42.31 10.26 -16.96
CA ASP A 55 40.87 10.23 -17.30
C ASP A 55 40.39 8.84 -17.72
N SER A 56 41.27 8.01 -18.26
CA SER A 56 40.96 6.62 -18.59
C SER A 56 40.80 5.75 -17.35
N THR A 57 41.52 6.04 -16.25
CA THR A 57 41.50 5.24 -15.01
C THR A 57 40.10 5.12 -14.42
N LYS A 58 39.35 6.24 -14.33
CA LYS A 58 37.94 6.22 -13.81
C LYS A 58 37.02 5.38 -14.70
N LYS A 59 37.13 5.58 -16.03
CA LYS A 59 36.32 4.82 -17.00
C LYS A 59 36.58 3.32 -16.92
N ASP A 60 37.87 2.96 -16.76
CA ASP A 60 38.26 1.56 -16.66
C ASP A 60 37.76 0.89 -15.39
N ILE A 61 37.85 1.58 -14.24
CA ILE A 61 37.29 1.05 -12.97
C ILE A 61 35.77 0.87 -13.10
N SER A 62 35.04 1.87 -13.58
CA SER A 62 33.61 1.79 -13.76
C SER A 62 33.22 0.64 -14.67
N ARG A 63 33.89 0.52 -15.83
CA ARG A 63 33.62 -0.54 -16.81
C ARG A 63 33.90 -1.93 -16.24
N ILE A 64 35.01 -2.10 -15.52
CA ILE A 64 35.39 -3.40 -14.96
C ILE A 64 34.40 -3.81 -13.89
N ILE A 65 34.02 -2.92 -12.97
CA ILE A 65 33.02 -3.21 -11.94
C ILE A 65 31.70 -3.63 -12.59
N SER A 66 31.18 -2.84 -13.53
CA SER A 66 29.89 -3.10 -14.20
C SER A 66 29.89 -4.37 -15.06
N ASN A 67 31.05 -4.83 -15.55
CA ASN A 67 31.14 -6.03 -16.39
C ASN A 67 31.48 -7.30 -15.59
N SER A 68 32.04 -7.18 -14.40
CA SER A 68 32.51 -8.32 -13.61
C SER A 68 31.55 -8.74 -12.49
N ILE A 69 30.66 -7.86 -12.08
CA ILE A 69 29.68 -8.12 -11.01
C ILE A 69 28.31 -8.34 -11.62
N GLU A 70 27.68 -9.44 -11.25
CA GLU A 70 26.31 -9.82 -11.64
C GLU A 70 25.46 -10.05 -10.38
N PRO A 71 24.27 -9.39 -10.26
CA PRO A 71 23.70 -8.33 -11.13
C PRO A 71 24.59 -7.10 -11.23
N ARG A 72 24.42 -6.33 -12.32
CA ARG A 72 25.22 -5.12 -12.54
C ARG A 72 24.95 -4.04 -11.51
N ILE A 73 25.99 -3.31 -11.11
CA ILE A 73 25.91 -2.16 -10.24
C ILE A 73 26.50 -0.92 -10.92
N ALA A 74 26.10 0.26 -10.46
CA ALA A 74 26.63 1.55 -10.92
C ALA A 74 27.35 2.26 -9.75
N PRO A 75 28.70 2.12 -9.64
CA PRO A 75 29.43 2.76 -8.55
C PRO A 75 29.61 4.26 -8.79
N THR A 76 29.69 5.03 -7.71
CA THR A 76 30.13 6.43 -7.73
C THR A 76 31.66 6.48 -7.55
N ILE A 77 32.36 7.14 -8.47
CA ILE A 77 33.84 7.22 -8.47
C ILE A 77 34.29 8.65 -8.30
N GLU A 78 34.95 8.93 -7.19
CA GLU A 78 35.48 10.24 -6.81
C GLU A 78 37.01 10.20 -6.77
N VAL A 79 37.64 11.28 -7.20
CA VAL A 79 39.07 11.48 -7.02
C VAL A 79 39.27 12.48 -5.90
N LEU A 80 39.99 12.06 -4.88
CA LEU A 80 40.31 12.87 -3.71
C LEU A 80 41.81 13.20 -3.67
N THR A 81 42.14 14.41 -3.27
CA THR A 81 43.54 14.81 -3.02
C THR A 81 43.73 15.07 -1.54
N ILE A 82 44.61 14.28 -0.91
CA ILE A 82 44.88 14.35 0.52
C ILE A 82 46.42 14.53 0.67
N GLU A 83 46.86 15.62 1.29
CA GLU A 83 48.28 15.93 1.48
C GLU A 83 49.12 15.83 0.18
N GLN A 84 48.62 16.42 -0.91
CA GLN A 84 49.21 16.38 -2.26
C GLN A 84 49.29 14.98 -2.90
N ARG A 85 48.64 13.98 -2.32
CA ARG A 85 48.53 12.63 -2.85
C ARG A 85 47.12 12.37 -3.36
N THR A 86 47.03 11.83 -4.54
CA THR A 86 45.75 11.59 -5.20
C THR A 86 45.33 10.14 -5.01
N ILE A 87 44.08 9.91 -4.57
CA ILE A 87 43.47 8.61 -4.37
C ILE A 87 42.13 8.54 -5.09
N ILE A 88 41.61 7.33 -5.30
CA ILE A 88 40.25 7.10 -5.84
C ILE A 88 39.39 6.49 -4.73
N LYS A 89 38.24 7.11 -4.53
CA LYS A 89 37.15 6.55 -3.70
C LYS A 89 36.07 5.99 -4.61
N VAL A 90 35.71 4.75 -4.41
CA VAL A 90 34.62 4.06 -5.12
C VAL A 90 33.55 3.71 -4.11
N SER A 91 32.43 4.42 -4.15
CA SER A 91 31.25 4.13 -3.33
C SER A 91 30.27 3.30 -4.14
N PHE A 92 29.68 2.29 -3.54
CA PHE A 92 28.77 1.38 -4.23
C PHE A 92 27.63 0.94 -3.31
N SER A 93 26.49 0.67 -3.94
CA SER A 93 25.32 0.08 -3.29
C SER A 93 24.61 -0.88 -4.25
N GLY A 94 23.88 -1.83 -3.70
CA GLY A 94 23.11 -2.78 -4.49
C GLY A 94 22.31 -3.70 -3.60
N HIS A 95 21.06 -3.95 -3.98
CA HIS A 95 20.10 -4.70 -3.18
C HIS A 95 19.68 -6.04 -3.82
N ASN A 96 20.06 -6.29 -5.09
CA ASN A 96 19.69 -7.49 -5.85
C ASN A 96 20.66 -8.65 -5.57
N ARG A 97 20.83 -9.04 -4.30
CA ARG A 97 21.66 -10.19 -3.91
C ARG A 97 21.03 -11.51 -4.40
N PRO A 98 21.81 -12.54 -4.70
CA PRO A 98 23.28 -12.63 -4.50
C PRO A 98 24.09 -12.05 -5.67
N TYR A 99 25.13 -11.29 -5.35
CA TYR A 99 26.11 -10.80 -6.31
C TYR A 99 27.21 -11.81 -6.55
N ALA A 100 27.49 -12.09 -7.81
CA ALA A 100 28.56 -12.97 -8.23
C ALA A 100 29.69 -12.20 -8.92
N VAL A 101 30.92 -12.67 -8.76
CA VAL A 101 32.09 -12.26 -9.53
C VAL A 101 32.67 -13.46 -10.23
N ASN A 102 32.70 -13.47 -11.57
CA ASN A 102 33.18 -14.60 -12.36
C ASN A 102 32.55 -15.95 -11.91
N GLY A 103 31.24 -15.96 -11.64
CA GLY A 103 30.50 -17.13 -11.18
C GLY A 103 30.78 -17.55 -9.73
N LYS A 104 31.54 -16.76 -8.95
CA LYS A 104 31.81 -17.02 -7.52
C LYS A 104 30.94 -16.11 -6.66
N TYR A 105 30.27 -16.69 -5.68
CA TYR A 105 29.53 -15.97 -4.64
C TYR A 105 30.41 -15.81 -3.41
N LEU A 106 30.74 -14.58 -3.05
CA LEU A 106 31.61 -14.23 -1.93
C LEU A 106 30.83 -13.52 -0.83
N ILE A 107 31.27 -13.65 0.41
CA ILE A 107 30.72 -12.93 1.56
C ILE A 107 31.83 -12.34 2.42
N ARG A 108 31.61 -11.15 2.93
CA ARG A 108 32.52 -10.44 3.82
C ARG A 108 32.49 -11.01 5.23
N THR A 109 33.65 -11.28 5.81
CA THR A 109 33.78 -11.72 7.21
C THR A 109 34.94 -10.95 7.83
N GLY A 110 34.62 -9.92 8.63
CA GLY A 110 35.60 -8.94 9.07
C GLY A 110 36.19 -8.17 7.87
N THR A 111 37.49 -8.31 7.65
CA THR A 111 38.21 -7.72 6.51
C THR A 111 38.52 -8.76 5.41
N GLU A 112 38.05 -10.00 5.53
CA GLU A 112 38.33 -11.07 4.57
C GLU A 112 37.11 -11.38 3.68
N ASN A 113 37.39 -11.77 2.42
CA ASN A 113 36.39 -12.18 1.44
C ASN A 113 36.48 -13.70 1.29
N ARG A 114 35.45 -14.46 1.67
CA ARG A 114 35.40 -15.89 1.52
C ARG A 114 34.27 -16.35 0.61
N ARG A 115 34.42 -17.53 0.01
CA ARG A 115 33.31 -18.16 -0.73
C ARG A 115 32.17 -18.52 0.21
N MET A 116 30.95 -18.29 -0.26
CA MET A 116 29.77 -18.82 0.40
C MET A 116 29.70 -20.32 0.27
N SER A 117 29.25 -20.98 1.32
CA SER A 117 28.81 -22.36 1.24
C SER A 117 27.48 -22.47 0.46
N PRO A 118 27.14 -23.65 -0.09
CA PRO A 118 25.85 -23.86 -0.74
C PRO A 118 24.65 -23.53 0.15
N ASP A 119 24.76 -23.78 1.46
CA ASP A 119 23.70 -23.49 2.42
C ASP A 119 23.57 -21.99 2.70
N GLU A 120 24.69 -21.24 2.74
CA GLU A 120 24.67 -19.79 2.87
C GLU A 120 24.08 -19.14 1.62
N LEU A 121 24.49 -19.59 0.44
CA LEU A 121 23.92 -19.13 -0.82
C LEU A 121 22.41 -19.43 -0.90
N LYS A 122 22.02 -20.66 -0.53
CA LYS A 122 20.61 -21.04 -0.47
C LYS A 122 19.82 -20.24 0.55
N ARG A 123 20.41 -19.89 1.69
CA ARG A 123 19.79 -18.98 2.67
C ARG A 123 19.70 -17.56 2.13
N LEU A 124 20.72 -17.08 1.44
CA LEU A 124 20.71 -15.76 0.83
C LEU A 124 19.64 -15.68 -0.25
N ILE A 125 19.55 -16.68 -1.14
CA ILE A 125 18.50 -16.79 -2.17
C ILE A 125 17.11 -16.96 -1.52
N LYS A 126 16.98 -17.78 -0.47
CA LYS A 126 15.72 -17.93 0.27
C LYS A 126 15.38 -16.73 1.15
N ASN A 127 16.39 -15.99 1.63
CA ASN A 127 16.18 -14.74 2.35
C ASN A 127 15.99 -13.56 1.39
N ASP A 128 16.23 -13.76 0.09
CA ASP A 128 15.82 -12.88 -0.99
C ASP A 128 14.36 -13.16 -1.46
N ASP A 129 13.72 -14.26 -1.03
CA ASP A 129 12.27 -14.35 -0.82
C ASP A 129 11.79 -13.48 0.38
N TYR A 130 12.70 -13.05 1.27
CA TYR A 130 12.79 -11.83 2.07
C TYR A 130 13.83 -10.90 1.37
N SER A 131 13.63 -10.57 0.09
CA SER A 131 14.26 -9.41 -0.53
C SER A 131 14.24 -8.29 0.49
N SER A 132 15.29 -7.51 0.61
CA SER A 132 15.20 -6.26 1.37
C SER A 132 13.94 -5.60 0.87
N LYS A 133 12.88 -5.67 1.68
CA LYS A 133 11.58 -5.19 1.23
C LYS A 133 11.85 -3.76 0.84
N TRP A 134 11.26 -3.32 -0.24
CA TRP A 134 11.39 -1.93 -0.70
C TRP A 134 11.40 -0.93 0.48
N GLU A 135 10.62 -1.17 1.51
CA GLU A 135 10.53 -0.32 2.70
C GLU A 135 11.82 -0.25 3.53
N ASP A 136 12.66 -1.29 3.51
CA ASP A 136 13.90 -1.40 4.30
C ASP A 136 15.12 -0.84 3.55
N GLU A 137 15.00 -0.55 2.25
CA GLU A 137 16.08 0.03 1.45
C GLU A 137 16.42 1.45 1.91
N MET A 138 17.72 1.71 2.10
CA MET A 138 18.20 3.01 2.55
C MET A 138 18.19 4.03 1.43
N THR A 139 17.76 5.24 1.75
CA THR A 139 17.79 6.39 0.85
C THR A 139 18.97 7.31 1.17
N ASP A 140 19.13 8.37 0.37
CA ASP A 140 20.03 9.48 0.69
C ASP A 140 19.38 10.57 1.57
N TYR A 141 18.11 10.37 1.96
CA TYR A 141 17.38 11.30 2.82
C TYR A 141 17.78 11.16 4.29
N THR A 142 17.71 12.28 4.99
CA THR A 142 18.03 12.42 6.42
C THR A 142 16.78 12.76 7.24
N ALA A 143 16.93 12.89 8.53
CA ALA A 143 15.83 13.33 9.38
C ALA A 143 15.27 14.72 8.98
N ASP A 144 16.08 15.59 8.36
CA ASP A 144 15.64 16.93 7.94
C ASP A 144 14.69 16.92 6.76
N ASP A 145 14.64 15.82 6.00
CA ASP A 145 13.72 15.62 4.89
C ASP A 145 12.34 15.13 5.33
N LEU A 146 12.14 14.88 6.63
CA LEU A 146 10.88 14.42 7.18
C LEU A 146 9.99 15.56 7.68
N ASP A 147 8.68 15.38 7.55
CA ASP A 147 7.61 16.27 8.03
C ASP A 147 7.50 16.17 9.56
N ASP A 148 7.94 17.23 10.25
CA ASP A 148 7.95 17.27 11.73
C ASP A 148 6.54 17.38 12.33
N GLU A 149 5.58 17.94 11.61
CA GLU A 149 4.17 18.01 12.03
C GLU A 149 3.57 16.61 12.01
N ALA A 150 3.74 15.87 10.94
CA ALA A 150 3.30 14.48 10.84
C ALA A 150 3.95 13.58 11.90
N LEU A 151 5.24 13.78 12.20
CA LEU A 151 5.94 13.04 13.25
C LEU A 151 5.42 13.35 14.64
N ARG A 152 5.08 14.62 14.95
CA ARG A 152 4.49 15.02 16.23
C ARG A 152 3.09 14.47 16.41
N ASP A 153 2.28 14.53 15.37
CA ASP A 153 0.93 13.96 15.37
C ASP A 153 0.97 12.44 15.56
N PHE A 154 1.88 11.77 14.85
CA PHE A 154 2.15 10.34 15.05
C PHE A 154 2.54 10.04 16.51
N TYR A 155 3.50 10.79 17.06
CA TYR A 155 3.94 10.60 18.45
C TYR A 155 2.78 10.73 19.43
N GLN A 156 1.97 11.78 19.28
CA GLN A 156 0.84 12.02 20.17
C GLN A 156 -0.21 10.91 20.05
N SER A 157 -0.60 10.56 18.82
CA SER A 157 -1.57 9.50 18.53
C SER A 157 -1.11 8.13 19.07
N ALA A 158 0.17 7.78 18.85
CA ALA A 158 0.72 6.52 19.33
C ALA A 158 0.84 6.46 20.88
N LYS A 159 1.07 7.61 21.51
CA LYS A 159 1.07 7.76 22.97
C LYS A 159 -0.33 7.62 23.55
N ASP A 160 -1.32 8.25 22.93
CA ASP A 160 -2.72 8.19 23.36
C ASP A 160 -3.28 6.76 23.22
N CYS A 161 -2.86 6.03 22.19
CA CYS A 161 -3.15 4.59 22.02
C CYS A 161 -2.38 3.70 23.01
N GLY A 162 -1.48 4.24 23.86
CA GLY A 162 -0.65 3.46 24.78
C GLY A 162 0.38 2.55 24.10
N ARG A 163 0.70 2.81 22.82
CA ARG A 163 1.58 1.95 21.98
C ARG A 163 2.99 2.53 21.82
N LEU A 164 3.29 3.63 22.51
CA LEU A 164 4.60 4.25 22.54
C LEU A 164 4.97 4.58 24.02
N SER A 165 6.09 4.05 24.48
CA SER A 165 6.54 4.21 25.88
C SER A 165 7.34 5.48 26.14
N MET A 166 7.55 6.34 25.14
CA MET A 166 8.29 7.60 25.25
C MET A 166 7.48 8.63 26.06
N LYS A 167 8.07 9.19 27.12
CA LYS A 167 7.40 10.20 27.96
C LYS A 167 7.32 11.57 27.30
N GLU A 168 8.39 11.96 26.60
CA GLU A 168 8.54 13.24 25.92
C GLU A 168 8.91 13.02 24.46
N TYR A 169 8.54 13.98 23.59
CA TYR A 169 8.89 13.94 22.19
C TYR A 169 10.39 14.22 22.02
N ASP A 170 11.07 13.25 21.43
CA ASP A 170 12.44 13.37 20.94
C ASP A 170 12.47 12.77 19.54
N ARG A 171 12.72 13.60 18.55
CA ARG A 171 12.66 13.23 17.11
C ARG A 171 13.59 12.06 16.79
N ASN A 172 14.87 12.16 17.16
CA ASN A 172 15.86 11.16 16.81
C ASN A 172 15.59 9.83 17.51
N LYS A 173 15.19 9.88 18.77
CA LYS A 173 14.79 8.70 19.52
C LYS A 173 13.52 8.07 18.96
N LEU A 174 12.56 8.89 18.50
CA LEU A 174 11.34 8.39 17.85
C LEU A 174 11.68 7.63 16.58
N LEU A 175 12.46 8.23 15.67
CA LEU A 175 12.87 7.63 14.40
C LEU A 175 13.61 6.31 14.60
N SER A 176 14.51 6.24 15.59
CA SER A 176 15.19 4.99 15.96
C SER A 176 14.23 3.96 16.59
N THR A 177 13.24 4.40 17.37
CA THR A 177 12.26 3.50 18.02
C THR A 177 11.31 2.85 17.01
N ILE A 178 11.01 3.53 15.91
CA ILE A 178 10.17 3.01 14.84
C ILE A 178 10.96 2.41 13.67
N ASP A 179 12.28 2.31 13.80
CA ASP A 179 13.20 1.62 12.87
C ASP A 179 13.24 2.21 11.45
N VAL A 180 13.15 3.55 11.35
CA VAL A 180 13.17 4.25 10.06
C VAL A 180 14.47 4.97 9.75
N ILE A 181 15.40 5.06 10.71
CA ILE A 181 16.70 5.73 10.56
C ILE A 181 17.84 4.79 10.94
N HIS A 182 18.86 4.69 10.07
CA HIS A 182 20.09 3.93 10.29
C HIS A 182 21.27 4.74 9.78
N ASP A 183 22.34 4.85 10.56
CA ASP A 183 23.55 5.61 10.23
C ASP A 183 23.27 7.06 9.75
N GLY A 184 22.20 7.69 10.26
CA GLY A 184 21.80 9.06 9.91
C GLY A 184 20.92 9.19 8.65
N TYR A 185 20.68 8.11 7.93
CA TYR A 185 19.84 8.07 6.74
C TYR A 185 18.50 7.40 6.98
N ILE A 186 17.51 7.76 6.20
CA ILE A 186 16.13 7.26 6.28
C ILE A 186 15.94 6.14 5.27
N ASN A 187 15.23 5.07 5.64
CA ASN A 187 14.82 4.04 4.69
C ASN A 187 13.58 4.47 3.88
N ASN A 188 13.28 3.75 2.76
CA ASN A 188 12.14 4.06 1.89
C ASN A 188 10.81 4.08 2.66
N GLY A 189 10.59 3.13 3.58
CA GLY A 189 9.38 3.08 4.41
C GLY A 189 9.21 4.30 5.28
N GLY A 190 10.29 4.76 5.94
CA GLY A 190 10.30 5.99 6.74
C GLY A 190 10.05 7.24 5.92
N TYR A 191 10.67 7.32 4.74
CA TYR A 191 10.44 8.44 3.82
C TYR A 191 9.02 8.43 3.25
N ALA A 192 8.50 7.27 2.86
CA ALA A 192 7.11 7.16 2.42
C ALA A 192 6.11 7.53 3.51
N LEU A 193 6.40 7.15 4.77
CA LEU A 193 5.54 7.47 5.92
C LEU A 193 5.53 8.95 6.29
N PHE A 194 6.69 9.62 6.26
CA PHE A 194 6.85 10.95 6.84
C PHE A 194 7.64 11.94 5.96
N GLY A 195 8.04 11.59 4.75
CA GLY A 195 8.81 12.49 3.88
C GLY A 195 8.03 13.76 3.51
N LYS A 196 8.67 14.93 3.60
CA LYS A 196 8.08 16.22 3.19
C LYS A 196 7.65 16.25 1.73
N ASN A 197 8.43 15.59 0.88
CA ASN A 197 8.23 15.54 -0.56
C ASN A 197 8.00 14.09 -1.04
N ALA A 198 7.45 13.24 -0.18
CA ALA A 198 7.05 11.90 -0.58
C ALA A 198 5.98 11.97 -1.68
N ARG A 199 6.08 11.08 -2.67
CA ARG A 199 5.19 11.06 -3.85
C ARG A 199 4.34 9.80 -3.87
N ILE A 200 3.74 9.48 -2.75
CA ILE A 200 2.73 8.43 -2.71
C ILE A 200 1.43 8.99 -3.25
N GLY A 201 0.85 8.33 -4.24
CA GLY A 201 -0.38 8.77 -4.91
C GLY A 201 -1.64 8.30 -4.19
N LEU A 202 -2.62 9.19 -4.08
CA LEU A 202 -3.97 8.89 -3.61
C LEU A 202 -4.99 9.58 -4.52
N LYS A 203 -5.78 8.78 -5.23
CA LYS A 203 -6.90 9.25 -6.04
C LYS A 203 -8.22 9.10 -5.29
N LEU A 204 -8.92 10.20 -5.14
CA LEU A 204 -10.21 10.30 -4.48
C LEU A 204 -11.25 10.77 -5.49
N ALA A 205 -12.29 9.99 -5.72
CA ALA A 205 -13.34 10.34 -6.67
C ALA A 205 -14.73 10.06 -6.12
N SER A 206 -15.67 10.95 -6.41
CA SER A 206 -17.11 10.72 -6.22
C SER A 206 -17.79 10.63 -7.57
N TYR A 207 -18.65 9.64 -7.74
CA TYR A 207 -19.30 9.34 -9.00
C TYR A 207 -20.81 9.59 -8.93
N ALA A 208 -21.37 10.10 -10.05
CA ALA A 208 -22.81 10.32 -10.18
C ALA A 208 -23.60 9.01 -10.27
N THR A 209 -22.95 7.94 -10.73
CA THR A 209 -23.53 6.59 -10.94
C THR A 209 -22.56 5.52 -10.44
N ASP A 210 -23.02 4.29 -10.39
CA ASP A 210 -22.15 3.14 -10.02
C ASP A 210 -21.13 2.78 -11.12
N ASN A 211 -21.24 3.37 -12.30
CA ASN A 211 -20.25 3.28 -13.37
C ASN A 211 -19.26 4.46 -13.26
N LYS A 212 -17.96 4.22 -13.45
CA LYS A 212 -16.87 5.21 -13.36
C LYS A 212 -16.83 6.23 -14.54
N VAL A 213 -17.96 6.51 -15.19
CA VAL A 213 -18.00 7.37 -16.39
C VAL A 213 -18.11 8.85 -16.03
N THR A 214 -18.90 9.19 -15.01
CA THR A 214 -19.16 10.58 -14.63
C THR A 214 -18.83 10.77 -13.15
N PHE A 215 -17.80 11.54 -12.88
CA PHE A 215 -17.47 11.92 -11.51
C PHE A 215 -18.02 13.31 -11.17
N THR A 216 -18.44 13.49 -9.93
CA THR A 216 -18.92 14.78 -9.38
C THR A 216 -17.83 15.50 -8.60
N ASP A 217 -16.81 14.76 -8.14
CA ASP A 217 -15.62 15.28 -7.48
C ASP A 217 -14.42 14.38 -7.80
N LEU A 218 -13.26 14.99 -8.02
CA LEU A 218 -11.99 14.28 -8.26
C LEU A 218 -10.86 15.05 -7.59
N LYS A 219 -10.10 14.34 -6.74
CA LYS A 219 -8.87 14.86 -6.14
C LYS A 219 -7.74 13.88 -6.38
N LEU A 220 -6.64 14.39 -6.85
CA LEU A 220 -5.37 13.66 -6.98
C LEU A 220 -4.42 14.25 -5.93
N LEU A 221 -4.05 13.47 -4.96
CA LEU A 221 -3.18 13.88 -3.87
C LEU A 221 -1.86 13.12 -3.98
N GLU A 222 -0.78 13.82 -3.72
CA GLU A 222 0.54 13.22 -3.49
C GLU A 222 1.05 13.67 -2.12
N GLY A 223 1.73 12.77 -1.41
CA GLY A 223 2.26 13.11 -0.09
C GLY A 223 2.78 11.90 0.66
N ASN A 224 3.02 12.09 1.95
CA ASN A 224 3.39 11.01 2.84
C ASN A 224 2.17 10.17 3.26
N ILE A 225 2.41 8.87 3.50
CA ILE A 225 1.36 7.90 3.82
C ILE A 225 0.56 8.33 5.06
N TYR A 226 1.24 8.85 6.08
CA TYR A 226 0.60 9.20 7.35
C TYR A 226 -0.53 10.22 7.16
N ASN A 227 -0.28 11.28 6.36
CA ASN A 227 -1.26 12.29 6.02
C ASN A 227 -2.31 11.78 5.03
N LEU A 228 -1.90 10.96 4.05
CA LEU A 228 -2.82 10.42 3.05
C LEU A 228 -3.86 9.46 3.66
N VAL A 229 -3.50 8.66 4.67
CA VAL A 229 -4.45 7.82 5.41
C VAL A 229 -5.55 8.69 6.05
N ASN A 230 -5.18 9.80 6.69
CA ASN A 230 -6.16 10.74 7.28
C ASN A 230 -7.05 11.36 6.20
N ASN A 231 -6.44 11.87 5.11
CA ASN A 231 -7.18 12.46 3.99
C ASN A 231 -8.17 11.47 3.35
N ALA A 232 -7.78 10.20 3.23
CA ALA A 232 -8.64 9.14 2.71
C ALA A 232 -9.86 8.89 3.62
N LEU A 233 -9.62 8.78 4.92
CA LEU A 233 -10.67 8.58 5.91
C LEU A 233 -11.65 9.76 5.93
N ASP A 234 -11.14 10.97 6.02
CA ASP A 234 -11.96 12.19 6.03
C ASP A 234 -12.77 12.34 4.74
N TYR A 235 -12.16 11.99 3.58
CA TYR A 235 -12.86 12.03 2.31
C TYR A 235 -14.08 11.14 2.27
N ILE A 236 -13.96 9.91 2.78
CA ILE A 236 -15.08 8.96 2.85
C ILE A 236 -16.12 9.44 3.87
N LEU A 237 -15.71 9.74 5.11
CA LEU A 237 -16.63 10.10 6.19
C LEU A 237 -17.46 11.35 5.88
N ASN A 238 -16.88 12.32 5.14
CA ASN A 238 -17.59 13.52 4.71
C ASN A 238 -18.57 13.30 3.54
N ARG A 239 -18.58 12.10 2.91
CA ARG A 239 -19.39 11.80 1.72
C ARG A 239 -20.34 10.61 1.87
N ILE A 240 -20.24 9.89 2.96
CA ILE A 240 -21.21 8.86 3.33
C ILE A 240 -22.34 9.48 4.16
N ASN A 241 -23.46 8.74 4.27
CA ASN A 241 -24.60 9.20 5.05
C ASN A 241 -24.37 8.93 6.54
N TRP A 242 -24.96 9.81 7.35
CA TRP A 242 -24.96 9.69 8.80
C TRP A 242 -26.40 9.66 9.30
N ARG A 243 -26.71 8.77 10.24
CA ARG A 243 -27.98 8.71 10.94
C ARG A 243 -27.81 9.21 12.37
N GLY A 244 -28.76 10.02 12.84
CA GLY A 244 -28.82 10.43 14.23
C GLY A 244 -29.71 9.49 15.04
N GLU A 245 -29.16 8.87 16.08
CA GLU A 245 -29.97 8.17 17.09
C GLU A 245 -30.17 9.08 18.30
N ILE A 246 -31.43 9.32 18.64
CA ILE A 246 -31.79 10.12 19.81
C ILE A 246 -31.81 9.19 21.02
N GLY A 247 -30.72 9.17 21.78
CA GLY A 247 -30.65 8.50 23.06
C GLY A 247 -31.23 9.36 24.19
N THR A 248 -31.32 8.84 25.40
CA THR A 248 -31.92 9.49 26.58
C THR A 248 -31.20 10.77 27.04
N ARG A 249 -29.95 11.04 26.62
CA ARG A 249 -29.17 12.23 27.05
C ARG A 249 -28.30 12.90 25.97
N LYS A 250 -27.93 12.22 24.88
CA LYS A 250 -27.11 12.80 23.81
C LYS A 250 -27.49 12.15 22.46
N ARG A 251 -27.58 12.98 21.42
CA ARG A 251 -27.65 12.50 20.02
C ARG A 251 -26.36 11.80 19.68
N LYS A 252 -26.42 10.56 19.19
CA LYS A 252 -25.29 9.81 18.65
C LYS A 252 -25.43 9.83 17.13
N GLU A 253 -24.39 10.26 16.45
CA GLU A 253 -24.29 10.20 15.00
C GLU A 253 -23.56 8.93 14.61
N ILE A 254 -24.16 8.14 13.73
CA ILE A 254 -23.68 6.83 13.30
C ILE A 254 -23.52 6.88 11.78
N PRO A 255 -22.30 6.66 11.24
CA PRO A 255 -22.10 6.58 9.80
C PRO A 255 -22.76 5.33 9.21
N GLU A 256 -23.16 5.38 7.94
CA GLU A 256 -23.77 4.23 7.25
C GLU A 256 -22.79 3.05 7.08
N ILE A 257 -21.49 3.31 7.07
CA ILE A 257 -20.42 2.32 7.06
C ILE A 257 -19.59 2.54 8.32
N PRO A 258 -19.31 1.50 9.14
CA PRO A 258 -18.52 1.66 10.36
C PRO A 258 -17.18 2.32 10.10
N GLU A 259 -16.85 3.38 10.85
CA GLU A 259 -15.59 4.09 10.71
C GLU A 259 -14.39 3.17 10.91
N GLU A 260 -14.47 2.28 11.89
CA GLU A 260 -13.43 1.31 12.21
C GLU A 260 -13.16 0.36 11.03
N ALA A 261 -14.21 -0.04 10.31
CA ALA A 261 -14.08 -0.88 9.12
C ALA A 261 -13.43 -0.11 7.96
N ILE A 262 -13.82 1.14 7.74
CA ILE A 262 -13.22 2.01 6.72
C ILE A 262 -11.73 2.21 7.01
N ARG A 263 -11.40 2.56 8.25
CA ARG A 263 -10.02 2.80 8.71
C ARG A 263 -9.15 1.57 8.51
N GLU A 264 -9.65 0.39 8.91
CA GLU A 264 -8.93 -0.89 8.74
C GLU A 264 -8.60 -1.16 7.27
N ILE A 265 -9.56 -0.96 6.36
CA ILE A 265 -9.33 -1.20 4.92
C ILE A 265 -8.40 -0.15 4.31
N ILE A 266 -8.50 1.13 4.69
CA ILE A 266 -7.57 2.17 4.22
C ILE A 266 -6.14 1.85 4.68
N VAL A 267 -5.93 1.56 5.96
CA VAL A 267 -4.60 1.23 6.47
C VAL A 267 -4.04 -0.02 5.79
N ASN A 268 -4.87 -1.05 5.58
CA ASN A 268 -4.46 -2.24 4.84
C ASN A 268 -4.10 -1.92 3.39
N ALA A 269 -4.81 -1.00 2.72
CA ALA A 269 -4.49 -0.58 1.36
C ALA A 269 -3.09 0.05 1.27
N PHE A 270 -2.73 0.94 2.20
CA PHE A 270 -1.38 1.51 2.27
C PHE A 270 -0.33 0.52 2.74
N ALA A 271 -0.61 -0.29 3.78
CA ALA A 271 0.36 -1.23 4.33
C ALA A 271 0.67 -2.41 3.40
N HIS A 272 -0.21 -2.74 2.47
CA HIS A 272 -0.04 -3.86 1.53
C HIS A 272 0.12 -3.44 0.07
N ALA A 273 0.21 -2.13 -0.22
CA ALA A 273 0.50 -1.62 -1.56
C ALA A 273 1.83 -2.14 -2.08
N ASP A 274 1.90 -2.33 -3.39
CA ASP A 274 3.12 -2.63 -4.11
C ASP A 274 3.76 -1.31 -4.59
N TYR A 275 4.61 -0.75 -3.76
CA TYR A 275 5.26 0.53 -4.02
C TYR A 275 6.33 0.50 -5.11
N GLU A 276 6.73 -0.69 -5.57
CA GLU A 276 7.67 -0.84 -6.68
C GLU A 276 7.01 -0.66 -8.04
N THR A 277 5.72 -1.00 -8.16
CA THR A 277 5.03 -1.03 -9.46
C THR A 277 4.03 0.10 -9.65
N VAL A 278 3.05 0.23 -8.77
CA VAL A 278 1.97 1.24 -8.87
C VAL A 278 1.66 1.81 -7.48
N PRO A 279 2.26 2.95 -7.13
CA PRO A 279 2.11 3.52 -5.78
C PRO A 279 0.81 4.29 -5.56
N GLU A 280 -0.22 4.14 -6.41
CA GLU A 280 -1.46 4.91 -6.30
C GLU A 280 -2.60 4.07 -5.72
N ILE A 281 -3.17 4.54 -4.61
CA ILE A 281 -4.37 4.00 -4.00
C ILE A 281 -5.57 4.79 -4.54
N GLU A 282 -6.65 4.11 -4.91
CA GLU A 282 -7.85 4.78 -5.40
C GLU A 282 -9.04 4.55 -4.45
N ILE A 283 -9.79 5.62 -4.19
CA ILE A 283 -11.04 5.59 -3.44
C ILE A 283 -12.16 6.14 -4.31
N GLY A 284 -13.19 5.34 -4.50
CA GLY A 284 -14.37 5.69 -5.27
C GLY A 284 -15.63 5.71 -4.40
N ILE A 285 -16.31 6.85 -4.35
CA ILE A 285 -17.62 6.99 -3.71
C ILE A 285 -18.70 6.95 -4.78
N HIS A 286 -19.49 5.90 -4.77
CA HIS A 286 -20.62 5.70 -5.70
C HIS A 286 -21.95 5.76 -4.94
N PRO A 287 -23.07 5.96 -5.65
CA PRO A 287 -24.40 5.89 -5.02
C PRO A 287 -24.65 4.56 -4.28
N GLY A 288 -24.23 3.43 -4.88
CA GLY A 288 -24.47 2.09 -4.34
C GLY A 288 -23.30 1.47 -3.56
N LYS A 289 -22.10 2.06 -3.60
CA LYS A 289 -20.92 1.49 -2.95
C LYS A 289 -19.84 2.53 -2.65
N VAL A 290 -18.99 2.20 -1.68
CA VAL A 290 -17.66 2.80 -1.50
C VAL A 290 -16.63 1.75 -1.86
N GLU A 291 -15.77 2.03 -2.82
CA GLU A 291 -14.70 1.11 -3.22
C GLU A 291 -13.32 1.68 -2.89
N ILE A 292 -12.42 0.81 -2.46
CA ILE A 292 -11.02 1.13 -2.13
C ILE A 292 -10.15 0.16 -2.94
N TYR A 293 -9.33 0.70 -3.83
CA TYR A 293 -8.36 -0.06 -4.61
C TYR A 293 -7.03 -0.13 -3.90
N ASN A 294 -6.52 -1.33 -3.75
CA ASN A 294 -5.19 -1.62 -3.26
C ASN A 294 -4.32 -2.09 -4.44
N PRO A 295 -3.25 -1.36 -4.80
CA PRO A 295 -2.25 -1.85 -5.74
C PRO A 295 -1.40 -2.94 -5.07
N GLY A 296 -1.49 -4.16 -5.57
CA GLY A 296 -0.82 -5.34 -5.04
C GLY A 296 -1.76 -6.52 -4.84
N SER A 297 -1.28 -7.72 -5.15
CA SER A 297 -2.08 -8.94 -5.07
C SER A 297 -1.94 -9.60 -3.71
N PHE A 298 -2.93 -10.40 -3.34
CA PHE A 298 -2.76 -11.40 -2.29
C PHE A 298 -1.83 -12.51 -2.76
N PRO A 299 -1.02 -13.11 -1.87
CA PRO A 299 -0.24 -14.27 -2.21
C PRO A 299 -1.15 -15.47 -2.54
N ASP A 300 -0.72 -16.34 -3.46
CA ASP A 300 -1.25 -17.68 -3.72
C ASP A 300 -2.77 -17.77 -3.90
N ASP A 301 -3.39 -16.89 -4.66
CA ASP A 301 -4.84 -16.88 -4.91
C ASP A 301 -5.73 -16.75 -3.64
N LEU A 302 -5.17 -16.36 -2.50
CA LEU A 302 -5.93 -16.08 -1.29
C LEU A 302 -6.85 -14.87 -1.47
N THR A 303 -7.93 -14.87 -0.70
CA THR A 303 -8.93 -13.80 -0.65
C THR A 303 -9.18 -13.35 0.79
N PRO A 304 -9.82 -12.20 1.03
CA PRO A 304 -10.23 -11.80 2.39
C PRO A 304 -11.05 -12.88 3.12
N LEU A 305 -11.87 -13.64 2.39
CA LEU A 305 -12.68 -14.72 2.97
C LEU A 305 -11.81 -15.87 3.51
N ASP A 306 -10.67 -16.16 2.89
CA ASP A 306 -9.75 -17.19 3.38
C ASP A 306 -9.15 -16.79 4.73
N PHE A 307 -8.81 -15.51 4.91
CA PHE A 307 -8.31 -14.99 6.20
C PHE A 307 -9.37 -15.08 7.30
N ILE A 308 -10.64 -14.85 6.96
CA ILE A 308 -11.77 -14.96 7.91
C ILE A 308 -12.06 -16.42 8.25
N SER A 309 -12.17 -17.29 7.25
CA SER A 309 -12.66 -18.68 7.44
C SER A 309 -11.59 -19.64 7.94
N ARG A 310 -10.31 -19.41 7.55
CA ARG A 310 -9.19 -20.32 7.81
C ARG A 310 -8.25 -19.84 8.93
N ASN A 311 -8.52 -18.66 9.51
CA ASN A 311 -7.69 -18.03 10.55
C ASN A 311 -6.20 -17.99 10.17
N LEU A 312 -5.92 -17.56 8.93
CA LEU A 312 -4.58 -17.53 8.39
C LEU A 312 -3.73 -16.47 9.12
N PRO A 313 -2.41 -16.70 9.27
CA PRO A 313 -1.52 -15.69 9.80
C PRO A 313 -1.47 -14.46 8.89
N SER A 314 -1.21 -13.29 9.48
CA SER A 314 -1.07 -12.05 8.72
C SER A 314 0.05 -12.14 7.69
N TYR A 315 -0.27 -11.93 6.43
CA TYR A 315 0.71 -11.63 5.41
C TYR A 315 1.05 -10.13 5.45
N LYS A 316 2.31 -9.78 5.56
CA LYS A 316 2.76 -8.38 5.68
C LYS A 316 3.70 -8.06 4.52
N ARG A 317 3.20 -7.33 3.54
CA ARG A 317 4.06 -6.85 2.44
C ARG A 317 5.03 -5.78 2.95
N ASN A 318 4.53 -4.71 3.54
CA ASN A 318 5.32 -3.64 4.13
C ASN A 318 5.13 -3.65 5.65
N ARG A 319 5.98 -4.42 6.33
CA ARG A 319 5.87 -4.65 7.77
C ARG A 319 6.14 -3.39 8.57
N LEU A 320 7.13 -2.60 8.17
CA LEU A 320 7.52 -1.36 8.85
C LEU A 320 6.38 -0.34 8.75
N ILE A 321 5.83 -0.14 7.55
CA ILE A 321 4.69 0.76 7.33
C ILE A 321 3.49 0.32 8.17
N LEU A 322 3.17 -0.98 8.16
CA LEU A 322 2.08 -1.52 8.98
C LEU A 322 2.33 -1.30 10.47
N ASP A 323 3.55 -1.54 10.96
CA ASP A 323 3.90 -1.40 12.37
C ASP A 323 3.77 0.05 12.86
N VAL A 324 4.15 1.02 12.02
CA VAL A 324 4.00 2.45 12.34
C VAL A 324 2.52 2.85 12.33
N LEU A 325 1.77 2.50 11.29
CA LEU A 325 0.33 2.82 11.22
C LEU A 325 -0.45 2.13 12.34
N PHE A 326 -0.10 0.89 12.72
CA PHE A 326 -0.68 0.20 13.86
C PHE A 326 -0.52 1.01 15.16
N ARG A 327 0.63 1.66 15.39
CA ARG A 327 0.88 2.39 16.64
C ARG A 327 -0.04 3.59 16.82
N SER A 328 -0.46 4.26 15.75
CA SER A 328 -1.16 5.54 15.79
C SER A 328 -2.58 5.56 15.26
N LYS A 329 -3.02 4.50 14.56
CA LYS A 329 -4.28 4.54 13.80
C LYS A 329 -5.38 3.59 14.30
N ASP A 330 -5.25 3.06 15.52
CA ASP A 330 -6.25 2.18 16.13
C ASP A 330 -6.59 0.92 15.32
N VAL A 331 -5.62 0.40 14.61
CA VAL A 331 -5.70 -0.81 13.77
C VAL A 331 -5.05 -1.99 14.48
N GLU A 332 -5.40 -3.21 14.18
CA GLU A 332 -4.83 -4.41 14.78
C GLU A 332 -3.69 -5.01 13.94
N LYS A 333 -2.73 -5.65 14.64
CA LYS A 333 -1.54 -6.28 14.04
C LYS A 333 -1.64 -7.81 13.92
N SER A 334 -2.66 -8.40 14.50
CA SER A 334 -2.75 -9.86 14.74
C SER A 334 -3.25 -10.71 13.56
N GLY A 335 -3.43 -10.14 12.36
CA GLY A 335 -3.96 -10.86 11.20
C GLY A 335 -5.49 -11.00 11.20
N THR A 336 -6.16 -10.43 12.17
CA THR A 336 -7.62 -10.46 12.32
C THR A 336 -8.34 -9.28 11.65
N GLY A 337 -7.62 -8.44 10.86
CA GLY A 337 -8.17 -7.23 10.26
C GLY A 337 -9.45 -7.47 9.47
N PHE A 338 -9.46 -8.44 8.54
CA PHE A 338 -10.66 -8.78 7.78
C PHE A 338 -11.77 -9.36 8.64
N GLN A 339 -11.45 -10.12 9.70
CA GLN A 339 -12.45 -10.60 10.64
C GLN A 339 -13.13 -9.43 11.36
N ARG A 340 -12.37 -8.46 11.85
CA ARG A 340 -12.91 -7.25 12.49
C ARG A 340 -13.77 -6.43 11.53
N VAL A 341 -13.29 -6.19 10.29
CA VAL A 341 -14.11 -5.53 9.26
C VAL A 341 -15.45 -6.23 9.09
N ASN A 342 -15.43 -7.56 8.95
CA ASN A 342 -16.64 -8.37 8.82
C ASN A 342 -17.56 -8.24 10.05
N ASP A 343 -17.00 -8.24 11.26
CA ASP A 343 -17.76 -8.13 12.50
C ASP A 343 -18.36 -6.72 12.68
N PHE A 344 -17.62 -5.66 12.41
CA PHE A 344 -18.15 -4.29 12.42
C PHE A 344 -19.26 -4.11 11.38
N CYS A 345 -19.03 -4.62 10.16
CA CYS A 345 -20.04 -4.57 9.10
C CYS A 345 -21.30 -5.33 9.48
N LYS A 346 -21.19 -6.52 10.08
CA LYS A 346 -22.35 -7.31 10.56
C LYS A 346 -23.14 -6.58 11.64
N GLN A 347 -22.46 -5.92 12.60
CA GLN A 347 -23.12 -5.18 13.67
C GLN A 347 -23.99 -4.01 13.14
N GLN A 348 -23.62 -3.42 12.02
CA GLN A 348 -24.36 -2.32 11.39
C GLN A 348 -25.17 -2.76 10.15
N ASN A 349 -25.25 -4.06 9.86
CA ASN A 349 -25.91 -4.62 8.67
C ASN A 349 -25.33 -4.10 7.35
N VAL A 350 -24.03 -3.82 7.30
CA VAL A 350 -23.32 -3.44 6.10
C VAL A 350 -22.81 -4.68 5.38
N THR A 351 -23.05 -4.75 4.08
CA THR A 351 -22.50 -5.79 3.22
C THR A 351 -21.22 -5.30 2.57
N TRP A 352 -20.26 -6.16 2.39
CA TRP A 352 -19.03 -5.87 1.66
C TRP A 352 -18.76 -6.92 0.59
N ASN A 353 -17.97 -6.56 -0.42
CA ASN A 353 -17.56 -7.41 -1.51
C ASN A 353 -16.05 -7.21 -1.79
N PHE A 354 -15.51 -8.13 -2.55
CA PHE A 354 -14.11 -8.13 -2.95
C PHE A 354 -14.01 -8.49 -4.45
N ARG A 355 -13.18 -7.75 -5.20
CA ARG A 355 -12.97 -7.97 -6.62
C ARG A 355 -11.48 -7.91 -6.94
N LYS A 356 -10.94 -9.04 -7.43
CA LYS A 356 -9.53 -9.15 -7.82
C LYS A 356 -9.35 -8.54 -9.22
N GLU A 357 -8.25 -7.82 -9.41
CA GLU A 357 -7.81 -7.24 -10.67
C GLU A 357 -6.39 -7.71 -11.01
N ALA A 358 -5.91 -7.39 -12.23
CA ALA A 358 -4.60 -7.84 -12.69
C ALA A 358 -3.43 -7.37 -11.80
N TYR A 359 -3.52 -6.14 -11.27
CA TYR A 359 -2.44 -5.51 -10.48
C TYR A 359 -2.84 -5.17 -9.06
N GLY A 360 -3.95 -5.71 -8.57
CA GLY A 360 -4.43 -5.39 -7.22
C GLY A 360 -5.84 -5.91 -6.99
N PHE A 361 -6.56 -5.27 -6.07
CA PHE A 361 -7.94 -5.62 -5.79
C PHE A 361 -8.75 -4.41 -5.31
N PHE A 362 -10.06 -4.49 -5.49
CA PHE A 362 -11.02 -3.59 -4.86
C PHE A 362 -11.65 -4.26 -3.65
N PHE A 363 -11.70 -3.53 -2.55
CA PHE A 363 -12.61 -3.80 -1.45
C PHE A 363 -13.80 -2.86 -1.56
N GLU A 364 -15.03 -3.40 -1.52
CA GLU A 364 -16.25 -2.64 -1.76
C GLU A 364 -17.16 -2.74 -0.55
N PHE A 365 -17.45 -1.63 0.11
CA PHE A 365 -18.56 -1.53 1.04
C PHE A 365 -19.83 -1.22 0.24
N ILE A 366 -20.81 -2.12 0.31
CA ILE A 366 -22.08 -1.90 -0.36
C ILE A 366 -22.87 -0.94 0.51
N ARG A 367 -23.13 0.23 -0.02
CA ARG A 367 -24.01 1.18 0.62
C ARG A 367 -25.39 0.53 0.56
N THR A 368 -25.91 0.18 1.76
CA THR A 368 -27.34 0.02 1.85
C THR A 368 -27.84 1.35 1.38
N ASN A 369 -28.22 1.38 0.09
CA ASN A 369 -28.85 2.54 -0.45
C ASN A 369 -29.55 3.18 0.72
N VAL A 370 -29.40 4.52 0.88
CA VAL A 370 -30.61 5.22 1.18
C VAL A 370 -31.58 4.53 0.22
N GLN A 371 -32.25 3.48 0.71
CA GLN A 371 -33.53 3.21 0.18
C GLN A 371 -34.09 4.64 0.18
N ILE A 372 -34.12 5.24 -0.98
CA ILE A 372 -35.30 5.99 -1.27
C ILE A 372 -36.32 4.92 -0.86
N ASN A 373 -36.76 5.00 0.42
CA ASN A 373 -37.98 4.36 0.81
C ASN A 373 -38.97 5.03 -0.12
N VAL A 374 -39.03 4.49 -1.33
CA VAL A 374 -40.17 4.63 -2.17
C VAL A 374 -41.18 3.93 -1.30
N GLN A 375 -41.72 4.69 -0.33
CA GLN A 375 -42.97 4.29 0.30
C GLN A 375 -43.93 4.29 -0.88
N ILE A 376 -43.96 3.11 -1.51
CA ILE A 376 -44.98 2.79 -2.50
C ILE A 376 -46.23 2.78 -1.65
N ASN A 377 -47.00 3.87 -1.71
CA ASN A 377 -48.35 3.92 -1.08
C ASN A 377 -49.32 2.94 -1.76
N VAL A 378 -48.78 1.87 -2.32
CA VAL A 378 -49.50 0.79 -3.00
C VAL A 378 -49.03 -0.50 -2.36
N GLU A 379 -49.93 -1.26 -1.73
CA GLU A 379 -49.62 -2.59 -1.21
C GLU A 379 -49.16 -3.51 -2.35
N LEU A 380 -47.93 -3.97 -2.27
CA LEU A 380 -47.37 -5.00 -3.15
C LEU A 380 -47.45 -6.35 -2.45
N THR A 381 -47.80 -7.36 -3.20
CA THR A 381 -47.67 -8.75 -2.75
C THR A 381 -46.20 -9.15 -2.67
N GLU A 382 -45.88 -10.18 -1.87
CA GLU A 382 -44.46 -10.66 -1.79
C GLU A 382 -43.83 -10.94 -3.14
N ALA A 383 -44.57 -11.55 -4.09
CA ALA A 383 -44.07 -11.82 -5.43
C ALA A 383 -43.83 -10.55 -6.25
N GLU A 384 -44.66 -9.53 -6.09
CA GLU A 384 -44.47 -8.22 -6.71
C GLU A 384 -43.29 -7.49 -6.12
N GLN A 385 -43.06 -7.58 -4.81
CA GLN A 385 -41.91 -6.98 -4.13
C GLN A 385 -40.59 -7.60 -4.61
N VAL A 386 -40.56 -8.92 -4.77
CA VAL A 386 -39.37 -9.62 -5.29
C VAL A 386 -39.04 -9.17 -6.72
N ILE A 387 -40.02 -9.10 -7.63
CA ILE A 387 -39.81 -8.63 -9.00
C ILE A 387 -39.41 -7.15 -9.03
N PHE A 388 -40.02 -6.32 -8.20
CA PHE A 388 -39.68 -4.90 -8.06
C PHE A 388 -38.23 -4.73 -7.63
N ASN A 389 -37.75 -5.46 -6.62
CA ASN A 389 -36.37 -5.43 -6.16
C ASN A 389 -35.39 -5.92 -7.25
N LEU A 390 -35.76 -6.93 -8.03
CA LEU A 390 -34.93 -7.37 -9.17
C LEU A 390 -34.78 -6.30 -10.24
N ILE A 391 -35.85 -5.56 -10.54
CA ILE A 391 -35.85 -4.44 -11.49
C ILE A 391 -35.04 -3.25 -10.92
N GLN A 392 -35.18 -2.97 -9.63
CA GLN A 392 -34.42 -1.92 -8.97
C GLN A 392 -32.90 -2.15 -9.02
N ASN A 393 -32.48 -3.40 -8.88
CA ASN A 393 -31.06 -3.80 -8.91
C ASN A 393 -30.51 -3.94 -10.35
N ASN A 394 -31.36 -4.21 -11.35
CA ASN A 394 -30.97 -4.29 -12.75
C ASN A 394 -32.14 -3.87 -13.64
N ASP A 395 -32.10 -2.64 -14.12
CA ASP A 395 -33.13 -2.03 -14.97
C ASP A 395 -33.26 -2.71 -16.36
N ARG A 396 -32.29 -3.54 -16.74
CA ARG A 396 -32.28 -4.29 -18.02
C ARG A 396 -32.58 -5.79 -17.85
N ILE A 397 -32.90 -6.22 -16.64
CA ILE A 397 -33.17 -7.63 -16.35
C ILE A 397 -34.28 -8.18 -17.25
N SER A 398 -34.02 -9.33 -17.88
CA SER A 398 -34.98 -10.00 -18.76
C SER A 398 -36.02 -10.78 -17.98
N LYS A 399 -37.19 -11.02 -18.60
CA LYS A 399 -38.25 -11.86 -17.99
C LYS A 399 -37.77 -13.29 -17.73
N ALA A 400 -36.99 -13.84 -18.63
CA ALA A 400 -36.39 -15.17 -18.49
C ALA A 400 -35.46 -15.22 -17.26
N GLU A 401 -34.62 -14.22 -17.08
CA GLU A 401 -33.72 -14.12 -15.93
C GLU A 401 -34.49 -13.94 -14.60
N MET A 402 -35.53 -13.10 -14.60
CA MET A 402 -36.42 -12.98 -13.44
C MET A 402 -37.08 -14.33 -13.11
N ALA A 403 -37.55 -15.08 -14.11
CA ALA A 403 -38.15 -16.37 -13.95
C ALA A 403 -37.24 -17.39 -13.27
N ILE A 404 -35.97 -17.43 -13.71
CA ILE A 404 -34.95 -18.29 -13.11
C ILE A 404 -34.68 -17.89 -11.66
N ARG A 405 -34.52 -16.60 -11.36
CA ARG A 405 -34.19 -16.10 -10.02
C ARG A 405 -35.29 -16.34 -8.98
N ILE A 406 -36.55 -16.31 -9.42
CA ILE A 406 -37.69 -16.52 -8.49
C ILE A 406 -38.28 -17.95 -8.54
N GLY A 407 -37.72 -18.85 -9.36
CA GLY A 407 -38.17 -20.23 -9.50
C GLY A 407 -39.61 -20.35 -10.04
N LYS A 408 -40.02 -19.44 -10.93
CA LYS A 408 -41.36 -19.40 -11.53
C LYS A 408 -41.28 -19.40 -13.05
N SER A 409 -42.41 -19.67 -13.74
CA SER A 409 -42.47 -19.57 -15.20
C SER A 409 -42.45 -18.12 -15.68
N GLU A 410 -41.92 -17.88 -16.89
CA GLU A 410 -41.96 -16.55 -17.52
C GLU A 410 -43.38 -15.98 -17.64
N LYS A 411 -44.41 -16.86 -17.83
CA LYS A 411 -45.81 -16.48 -17.84
C LYS A 411 -46.26 -15.90 -16.51
N THR A 412 -45.78 -16.46 -15.41
CA THR A 412 -46.02 -15.94 -14.04
C THR A 412 -45.35 -14.59 -13.85
N VAL A 413 -44.06 -14.46 -14.26
CA VAL A 413 -43.31 -13.17 -14.20
C VAL A 413 -44.04 -12.11 -15.03
N GLN A 414 -44.47 -12.44 -16.25
CA GLN A 414 -45.22 -11.52 -17.11
C GLN A 414 -46.49 -10.99 -16.41
N ARG A 415 -47.24 -11.87 -15.71
CA ARG A 415 -48.44 -11.46 -14.95
C ARG A 415 -48.12 -10.52 -13.82
N ILE A 416 -47.02 -10.78 -13.07
CA ILE A 416 -46.57 -9.92 -11.97
C ILE A 416 -46.12 -8.56 -12.51
N ILE A 417 -45.33 -8.52 -13.59
CA ILE A 417 -44.91 -7.29 -14.27
C ILE A 417 -46.12 -6.48 -14.72
N SER A 418 -47.13 -7.15 -15.35
CA SER A 418 -48.36 -6.45 -15.78
C SER A 418 -49.11 -5.85 -14.62
N SER A 419 -49.12 -6.52 -13.46
CA SER A 419 -49.70 -5.98 -12.23
C SER A 419 -48.94 -4.75 -11.71
N LEU A 420 -47.61 -4.80 -11.66
CA LEU A 420 -46.79 -3.67 -11.26
C LEU A 420 -46.95 -2.46 -12.21
N MET A 421 -47.05 -2.70 -13.52
CA MET A 421 -47.33 -1.66 -14.51
C MET A 421 -48.73 -1.05 -14.34
N LYS A 422 -49.76 -1.91 -14.09
CA LYS A 422 -51.14 -1.46 -13.81
C LYS A 422 -51.21 -0.63 -12.53
N LYS A 423 -50.42 -0.99 -11.52
CA LYS A 423 -50.25 -0.22 -10.27
C LYS A 423 -49.38 1.06 -10.49
N GLN A 424 -48.91 1.31 -11.70
CA GLN A 424 -48.03 2.45 -12.06
C GLN A 424 -46.75 2.52 -11.21
N VAL A 425 -46.22 1.38 -10.76
CA VAL A 425 -45.00 1.26 -9.96
C VAL A 425 -43.77 1.20 -10.86
N ILE A 426 -43.90 0.53 -12.02
CA ILE A 426 -42.86 0.42 -13.04
C ILE A 426 -43.45 0.72 -14.43
N GLU A 427 -42.56 1.19 -15.33
CA GLU A 427 -42.85 1.33 -16.75
C GLU A 427 -41.72 0.77 -17.61
N ARG A 428 -42.04 0.41 -18.85
CA ARG A 428 -41.03 -0.05 -19.83
C ARG A 428 -40.64 1.12 -20.72
N ASP A 429 -39.36 1.42 -20.78
CA ASP A 429 -38.78 2.38 -21.71
C ASP A 429 -38.08 1.64 -22.85
N GLY A 430 -38.54 1.89 -24.08
CA GLY A 430 -38.01 1.25 -25.29
C GLY A 430 -38.66 -0.09 -25.64
N SER A 431 -38.01 -0.86 -26.55
CA SER A 431 -38.55 -2.11 -27.07
C SER A 431 -38.46 -3.28 -26.10
N ASN A 432 -39.23 -4.34 -26.38
CA ASN A 432 -39.18 -5.56 -25.54
C ASN A 432 -37.80 -6.26 -25.56
N LYS A 433 -36.98 -6.03 -26.58
CA LYS A 433 -35.66 -6.67 -26.74
C LYS A 433 -34.50 -5.82 -26.18
N THR A 434 -34.57 -4.49 -26.27
CA THR A 434 -33.47 -3.59 -25.96
C THR A 434 -33.83 -2.49 -24.95
N GLY A 435 -35.07 -2.41 -24.50
CA GLY A 435 -35.54 -1.42 -23.56
C GLY A 435 -35.15 -1.74 -22.10
N SER A 436 -35.28 -0.74 -21.25
CA SER A 436 -35.05 -0.85 -19.79
C SER A 436 -36.36 -0.64 -18.99
N TRP A 437 -36.33 -1.07 -17.72
CA TRP A 437 -37.39 -0.83 -16.79
C TRP A 437 -37.15 0.50 -16.08
N LYS A 438 -38.19 1.31 -15.93
CA LYS A 438 -38.17 2.56 -15.16
C LYS A 438 -39.14 2.46 -13.98
N ILE A 439 -38.70 2.92 -12.81
CA ILE A 439 -39.54 3.07 -11.64
C ILE A 439 -40.26 4.42 -11.75
N THR A 440 -41.61 4.42 -11.67
CA THR A 440 -42.43 5.62 -11.88
C THR A 440 -42.40 6.53 -10.65
N LYS A 441 -42.05 7.79 -10.82
CA LYS A 441 -41.94 8.80 -9.74
C LYS A 441 -43.28 9.22 -9.12
N LYS A 442 -44.46 8.81 -9.65
CA LYS A 442 -45.79 9.22 -9.17
C LYS A 442 -46.13 8.80 -7.74
N HIS A 443 -45.36 7.87 -7.15
CA HIS A 443 -45.59 7.38 -5.79
C HIS A 443 -44.44 7.70 -4.83
N ILE A 444 -43.55 8.60 -5.22
CA ILE A 444 -42.45 9.12 -4.37
C ILE A 444 -43.00 10.31 -3.59
N THR A 445 -43.69 10.12 -2.52
CA THR A 445 -44.03 11.18 -1.59
C THR A 445 -42.92 11.29 -0.56
N GLY A 446 -42.17 12.40 -0.59
CA GLY A 446 -41.29 12.77 0.48
C GLY A 446 -42.05 12.88 1.79
N GLY A 447 -41.73 12.00 2.75
CA GLY A 447 -42.32 12.06 4.08
C GLY A 447 -42.02 13.40 4.73
N LYS A 448 -43.02 14.26 4.87
CA LYS A 448 -42.97 15.35 5.84
C LYS A 448 -42.93 14.70 7.22
N CYS A 449 -41.81 14.89 7.91
CA CYS A 449 -41.72 14.71 9.35
C CYS A 449 -42.87 15.49 9.99
N LYS A 450 -43.84 14.82 10.59
CA LYS A 450 -44.67 15.42 11.62
C LYS A 450 -43.88 15.33 12.93
N LEU A 451 -43.81 16.48 13.55
CA LEU A 451 -43.24 16.80 14.86
C LEU A 451 -43.49 15.76 15.94
#